data_acb0ce8ababa236a2931029a3f9482ce
#
_entry.id   acb0ce8ababa236a2931029a3f9482ce
#
_cell.length_a   1.000
_cell.length_b   1.000
_cell.length_c   1.000
_cell.angle_alpha   90.00
_cell.angle_beta   90.00
_cell.angle_gamma   90.00
#
_symmetry.space_group_name_H-M   'P 1'
#
loop_
_entity.id
_entity.type
_entity.pdbx_description
1 polymer ?
#
loop_
_entity_poly.entity_id
_entity_poly.type
_entity_poly.pdbx_seq_one_letter_code
_entity_poly.pdbx_strand_id
1 'polypeptide(L)'
;MSKFGPRIAGCGGFINITQNAKKVFFCGTFTAGGLKIAAASGKLQILQEGREQKLIGQVEQITFSGRYARQMHQPVMYITERAVFELRSDGVYLIEVAPGIDIRTQIIDLMGFVPKMEAAGPRLMDKRIFRDTPMGLIDSIER
;
A
#
# COMPACT_ATOMS: atom_id res chain seq x y z
N MET A 1 15.81 -2.91 7.30
CA MET A 1 16.54 -1.63 7.39
C MET A 1 16.07 -0.77 6.25
N SER A 2 15.63 0.45 6.53
CA SER A 2 15.23 1.38 5.48
C SER A 2 16.42 2.31 5.21
N LYS A 3 16.91 2.31 3.96
CA LYS A 3 17.97 3.21 3.53
C LYS A 3 17.32 4.40 2.80
N PHE A 4 17.40 5.57 3.40
CA PHE A 4 16.99 6.83 2.78
C PHE A 4 18.23 7.70 2.56
N GLY A 5 18.76 7.70 1.33
CA GLY A 5 19.98 8.41 0.99
C GLY A 5 21.17 7.96 1.86
N PRO A 6 22.03 8.89 2.35
CA PRO A 6 23.21 8.53 3.13
C PRO A 6 22.91 8.11 4.58
N ARG A 7 21.65 8.21 5.05
CA ARG A 7 21.27 7.87 6.41
C ARG A 7 20.89 6.40 6.53
N ILE A 8 21.52 5.68 7.45
CA ILE A 8 21.15 4.32 7.82
C ILE A 8 20.33 4.41 9.11
N ALA A 9 19.06 4.03 9.05
CA ALA A 9 18.22 3.88 10.23
C ALA A 9 18.18 2.41 10.64
N GLY A 10 18.45 2.13 11.90
CA GLY A 10 18.25 0.80 12.47
C GLY A 10 16.77 0.43 12.48
N CYS A 11 16.46 -0.87 12.47
CA CYS A 11 15.07 -1.35 12.48
C CYS A 11 14.40 -1.24 13.85
N GLY A 12 15.14 -0.97 14.92
CA GLY A 12 14.60 -0.89 16.29
C GLY A 12 13.72 -2.10 16.62
N GLY A 13 12.55 -1.84 17.18
CA GLY A 13 11.53 -2.87 17.49
C GLY A 13 10.73 -3.39 16.30
N PHE A 14 10.94 -2.90 15.08
CA PHE A 14 10.13 -3.21 13.90
C PHE A 14 9.96 -4.72 13.68
N ILE A 15 11.04 -5.49 13.74
CA ILE A 15 11.02 -6.94 13.52
C ILE A 15 10.11 -7.62 14.55
N ASN A 16 10.35 -7.37 15.84
CA ASN A 16 9.59 -8.00 16.92
C ASN A 16 8.11 -7.62 16.88
N ILE A 17 7.80 -6.34 16.64
CA ILE A 17 6.43 -5.85 16.59
C ILE A 17 5.69 -6.46 15.41
N THR A 18 6.25 -6.39 14.21
CA THR A 18 5.54 -6.80 12.99
C THR A 18 5.41 -8.31 12.87
N GLN A 19 6.45 -9.08 13.25
CA GLN A 19 6.39 -10.55 13.12
C GLN A 19 5.53 -11.24 14.20
N ASN A 20 5.26 -10.57 15.34
CA ASN A 20 4.44 -11.11 16.42
C ASN A 20 3.02 -10.49 16.48
N ALA A 21 2.73 -9.50 15.68
CA ALA A 21 1.41 -8.90 15.62
C ALA A 21 0.36 -9.88 15.05
N LYS A 22 -0.87 -9.84 15.56
CA LYS A 22 -1.98 -10.65 15.01
C LYS A 22 -2.35 -10.26 13.58
N LYS A 23 -2.18 -8.98 13.24
CA LYS A 23 -2.41 -8.40 11.90
C LYS A 23 -1.42 -7.26 11.69
N VAL A 24 -0.98 -7.03 10.46
CA VAL A 24 -0.07 -5.94 10.12
C VAL A 24 -0.64 -5.12 8.97
N PHE A 25 -0.70 -3.81 9.18
CA PHE A 25 -1.07 -2.84 8.15
C PHE A 25 0.08 -1.87 7.93
N PHE A 26 0.77 -2.01 6.80
CA PHE A 26 1.82 -1.09 6.39
C PHE A 26 1.18 0.07 5.63
N CYS A 27 1.15 1.26 6.24
CA CYS A 27 0.58 2.45 5.62
C CYS A 27 1.67 3.41 5.17
N GLY A 28 1.51 3.99 3.99
CA GLY A 28 2.46 4.97 3.47
C GLY A 28 2.12 5.39 2.04
N THR A 29 2.90 6.29 1.48
CA THR A 29 2.74 6.68 0.08
C THR A 29 3.27 5.60 -0.86
N PHE A 30 2.71 5.49 -2.05
CA PHE A 30 3.10 4.51 -3.07
C PHE A 30 4.54 4.74 -3.56
N THR A 31 4.88 5.98 -3.85
CA THR A 31 6.25 6.42 -4.13
C THR A 31 6.70 7.45 -3.10
N ALA A 32 8.00 7.75 -3.04
CA ALA A 32 8.57 8.76 -2.16
C ALA A 32 9.40 9.79 -2.96
N GLY A 33 9.86 10.85 -2.29
CA GLY A 33 10.72 11.82 -2.91
C GLY A 33 10.00 12.81 -3.84
N GLY A 34 8.97 13.47 -3.33
CA GLY A 34 8.28 14.57 -4.00
C GLY A 34 6.94 14.22 -4.63
N LEU A 35 6.32 13.14 -4.20
CA LEU A 35 4.93 12.83 -4.60
C LEU A 35 3.99 13.97 -4.23
N LYS A 36 3.19 14.42 -5.21
CA LYS A 36 2.11 15.40 -5.01
C LYS A 36 0.81 14.82 -5.56
N ILE A 37 -0.22 14.90 -4.76
CA ILE A 37 -1.55 14.39 -5.09
C ILE A 37 -2.60 15.46 -4.87
N ALA A 38 -3.72 15.32 -5.56
CA ALA A 38 -4.97 16.03 -5.26
C ALA A 38 -6.09 15.03 -5.11
N ALA A 39 -6.96 15.27 -4.13
CA ALA A 39 -8.18 14.51 -3.91
C ALA A 39 -9.37 15.46 -4.06
N ALA A 40 -10.22 15.23 -5.04
CA ALA A 40 -11.39 16.07 -5.28
C ALA A 40 -12.51 15.28 -5.95
N SER A 41 -13.75 15.61 -5.62
CA SER A 41 -14.94 15.01 -6.23
C SER A 41 -14.99 13.48 -6.20
N GLY A 42 -14.39 12.89 -5.16
CA GLY A 42 -14.34 11.44 -4.97
C GLY A 42 -13.32 10.72 -5.85
N LYS A 43 -12.31 11.41 -6.37
CA LYS A 43 -11.23 10.86 -7.18
C LYS A 43 -9.87 11.30 -6.66
N LEU A 44 -8.86 10.45 -6.88
CA LEU A 44 -7.46 10.78 -6.65
C LEU A 44 -6.80 11.17 -7.98
N GLN A 45 -5.95 12.19 -7.94
CA GLN A 45 -5.16 12.65 -9.06
C GLN A 45 -3.69 12.74 -8.65
N ILE A 46 -2.79 12.15 -9.43
CA ILE A 46 -1.35 12.30 -9.22
C ILE A 46 -0.90 13.52 -10.01
N LEU A 47 -0.52 14.56 -9.28
CA LEU A 47 -0.02 15.82 -9.87
C LEU A 47 1.46 15.72 -10.21
N GLN A 48 2.21 15.00 -9.38
CA GLN A 48 3.63 14.74 -9.57
C GLN A 48 3.98 13.40 -8.93
N GLU A 49 4.63 12.52 -9.69
CA GLU A 49 5.08 11.24 -9.16
C GLU A 49 6.34 11.42 -8.29
N GLY A 50 6.49 10.57 -7.27
CA GLY A 50 7.70 10.53 -6.46
C GLY A 50 8.86 9.87 -7.23
N ARG A 51 10.07 10.32 -6.93
CA ARG A 51 11.29 9.82 -7.60
C ARG A 51 11.72 8.43 -7.13
N GLU A 52 11.29 8.02 -5.94
CA GLU A 52 11.74 6.79 -5.27
C GLU A 52 10.64 5.74 -5.32
N GLN A 53 10.92 4.61 -5.98
CA GLN A 53 10.06 3.42 -5.93
C GLN A 53 10.18 2.74 -4.58
N LYS A 54 9.06 2.40 -3.96
CA LYS A 54 8.99 1.73 -2.65
C LYS A 54 8.65 0.24 -2.75
N LEU A 55 7.88 -0.13 -3.78
CA LEU A 55 7.50 -1.52 -4.05
C LEU A 55 8.51 -2.11 -5.04
N ILE A 56 9.65 -2.56 -4.51
CA ILE A 56 10.80 -3.06 -5.28
C ILE A 56 10.85 -4.59 -5.27
N GLY A 57 11.43 -5.18 -6.30
CA GLY A 57 11.52 -6.64 -6.44
C GLY A 57 12.46 -7.30 -5.43
N GLN A 58 13.51 -6.60 -5.00
CA GLN A 58 14.47 -7.10 -4.03
C GLN A 58 14.87 -6.01 -3.05
N VAL A 59 14.78 -6.31 -1.75
CA VAL A 59 15.23 -5.42 -0.68
C VAL A 59 16.65 -5.74 -0.26
N GLU A 60 17.43 -4.75 0.18
CA GLU A 60 18.79 -4.95 0.67
C GLU A 60 18.82 -5.83 1.93
N GLN A 61 17.85 -5.68 2.81
CA GLN A 61 17.73 -6.46 4.05
C GLN A 61 16.27 -6.78 4.35
N ILE A 62 15.99 -8.05 4.60
CA ILE A 62 14.66 -8.52 5.01
C ILE A 62 14.51 -8.27 6.50
N THR A 63 13.64 -7.32 6.89
CA THR A 63 13.28 -7.02 8.28
C THR A 63 11.86 -7.49 8.63
N PHE A 64 11.05 -7.81 7.64
CA PHE A 64 9.76 -8.49 7.78
C PHE A 64 9.71 -9.66 6.80
N SER A 65 9.49 -10.86 7.31
CA SER A 65 9.43 -12.08 6.48
C SER A 65 8.00 -12.37 6.05
N GLY A 66 7.67 -12.08 4.80
CA GLY A 66 6.39 -12.47 4.20
C GLY A 66 6.19 -13.99 4.15
N ARG A 67 7.26 -14.77 4.05
CA ARG A 67 7.18 -16.24 4.13
C ARG A 67 6.71 -16.70 5.51
N TYR A 68 7.31 -16.15 6.56
CA TYR A 68 6.93 -16.44 7.94
C TYR A 68 5.48 -16.01 8.22
N ALA A 69 5.11 -14.80 7.81
CA ALA A 69 3.74 -14.29 7.96
C ALA A 69 2.72 -15.24 7.31
N ARG A 70 3.01 -15.76 6.11
CA ARG A 70 2.13 -16.74 5.44
C ARG A 70 2.04 -18.06 6.20
N GLN A 71 3.16 -18.59 6.72
CA GLN A 71 3.17 -19.81 7.53
C GLN A 71 2.34 -19.65 8.80
N MET A 72 2.39 -18.49 9.43
CA MET A 72 1.63 -18.14 10.63
C MET A 72 0.21 -17.65 10.35
N HIS A 73 -0.25 -17.66 9.11
CA HIS A 73 -1.54 -17.15 8.67
C HIS A 73 -1.80 -15.71 9.16
N GLN A 74 -0.72 -14.91 9.26
CA GLN A 74 -0.79 -13.52 9.69
C GLN A 74 -1.35 -12.66 8.55
N PRO A 75 -2.49 -11.96 8.72
CA PRO A 75 -2.99 -11.03 7.73
C PRO A 75 -2.06 -9.83 7.61
N VAL A 76 -1.66 -9.52 6.36
CA VAL A 76 -0.77 -8.40 6.05
C VAL A 76 -1.33 -7.61 4.90
N MET A 77 -1.47 -6.30 5.08
CA MET A 77 -1.89 -5.37 4.04
C MET A 77 -0.87 -4.25 3.87
N TYR A 78 -0.73 -3.78 2.63
CA TYR A 78 0.05 -2.60 2.28
C TYR A 78 -0.91 -1.57 1.70
N ILE A 79 -1.08 -0.47 2.42
CA ILE A 79 -2.09 0.56 2.14
C ILE A 79 -1.37 1.84 1.70
N THR A 80 -1.70 2.30 0.50
CA THR A 80 -1.17 3.56 -0.04
C THR A 80 -2.31 4.49 -0.41
N GLU A 81 -1.99 5.72 -0.80
CA GLU A 81 -2.98 6.67 -1.25
C GLU A 81 -3.75 6.22 -2.50
N ARG A 82 -3.17 5.33 -3.33
CA ARG A 82 -3.72 4.93 -4.62
C ARG A 82 -4.08 3.46 -4.76
N ALA A 83 -3.50 2.59 -3.93
CA ALA A 83 -3.63 1.15 -4.04
C ALA A 83 -3.55 0.46 -2.68
N VAL A 84 -4.31 -0.60 -2.50
CA VAL A 84 -4.20 -1.52 -1.36
C VAL A 84 -3.80 -2.89 -1.87
N PHE A 85 -2.79 -3.46 -1.22
CA PHE A 85 -2.32 -4.81 -1.50
C PHE A 85 -2.49 -5.70 -0.28
N GLU A 86 -2.71 -6.98 -0.52
CA GLU A 86 -2.81 -8.02 0.48
C GLU A 86 -1.78 -9.11 0.23
N LEU A 87 -1.10 -9.57 1.29
CA LEU A 87 -0.23 -10.74 1.21
C LEU A 87 -1.08 -11.99 1.35
N ARG A 88 -1.11 -12.83 0.32
CA ARG A 88 -1.79 -14.13 0.32
C ARG A 88 -0.80 -15.29 0.26
N SER A 89 -1.30 -16.52 0.29
CA SER A 89 -0.47 -17.73 0.31
C SER A 89 0.51 -17.84 -0.87
N ASP A 90 0.15 -17.31 -2.02
CA ASP A 90 0.88 -17.44 -3.28
C ASP A 90 1.46 -16.12 -3.82
N GLY A 91 1.34 -15.01 -3.07
CA GLY A 91 1.93 -13.72 -3.46
C GLY A 91 1.22 -12.48 -2.94
N VAL A 92 1.57 -11.35 -3.50
CA VAL A 92 0.97 -10.04 -3.20
C VAL A 92 -0.13 -9.77 -4.22
N TYR A 93 -1.33 -9.47 -3.74
CA TYR A 93 -2.50 -9.17 -4.54
C TYR A 93 -2.84 -7.70 -4.47
N LEU A 94 -3.09 -7.07 -5.61
CA LEU A 94 -3.74 -5.75 -5.70
C LEU A 94 -5.24 -5.98 -5.48
N ILE A 95 -5.78 -5.46 -4.37
CA ILE A 95 -7.18 -5.69 -3.97
C ILE A 95 -8.06 -4.46 -4.07
N GLU A 96 -7.48 -3.26 -3.96
CA GLU A 96 -8.23 -2.01 -4.15
C GLU A 96 -7.39 -0.96 -4.89
N VAL A 97 -8.08 -0.10 -5.65
CA VAL A 97 -7.48 1.02 -6.36
C VAL A 97 -8.31 2.29 -6.15
N ALA A 98 -7.64 3.42 -6.01
CA ALA A 98 -8.32 4.71 -5.85
C ALA A 98 -9.06 5.10 -7.14
N PRO A 99 -10.29 5.64 -7.06
CA PRO A 99 -10.97 6.19 -8.23
C PRO A 99 -10.13 7.26 -8.91
N GLY A 100 -9.99 7.16 -10.23
CA GLY A 100 -9.19 8.10 -11.05
C GLY A 100 -7.76 7.65 -11.35
N ILE A 101 -7.33 6.51 -10.80
CA ILE A 101 -5.99 5.93 -11.02
C ILE A 101 -6.03 4.90 -12.15
N ASP A 102 -5.10 5.01 -13.08
CA ASP A 102 -4.82 4.00 -14.09
C ASP A 102 -3.90 2.90 -13.52
N ILE A 103 -4.39 1.66 -13.53
CA ILE A 103 -3.69 0.53 -12.91
C ILE A 103 -2.37 0.24 -13.62
N ARG A 104 -2.33 0.34 -14.96
CA ARG A 104 -1.14 -0.02 -15.72
C ARG A 104 -0.03 0.99 -15.50
N THR A 105 -0.30 2.24 -15.80
CA THR A 105 0.73 3.29 -15.84
C THR A 105 1.06 3.89 -14.47
N GLN A 106 0.09 3.89 -13.54
CA GLN A 106 0.26 4.52 -12.23
C GLN A 106 0.44 3.53 -11.07
N ILE A 107 0.37 2.22 -11.34
CA ILE A 107 0.67 1.18 -10.36
C ILE A 107 1.69 0.19 -10.91
N ILE A 108 1.34 -0.63 -11.91
CA ILE A 108 2.16 -1.76 -12.35
C ILE A 108 3.52 -1.30 -12.88
N ASP A 109 3.55 -0.30 -13.74
CA ASP A 109 4.79 0.20 -14.36
C ASP A 109 5.74 0.90 -13.36
N LEU A 110 5.22 1.24 -12.16
CA LEU A 110 5.98 1.86 -11.07
C LEU A 110 6.37 0.87 -9.96
N MET A 111 6.16 -0.43 -10.17
CA MET A 111 6.54 -1.49 -9.23
C MET A 111 7.70 -2.31 -9.79
N GLY A 112 8.56 -2.79 -8.91
CA GLY A 112 9.64 -3.72 -9.25
C GLY A 112 9.18 -5.18 -9.44
N PHE A 113 7.89 -5.45 -9.32
CA PHE A 113 7.24 -6.74 -9.56
C PHE A 113 5.78 -6.54 -9.96
N VAL A 114 5.20 -7.53 -10.63
CA VAL A 114 3.78 -7.50 -11.02
C VAL A 114 2.94 -8.12 -9.91
N PRO A 115 2.04 -7.38 -9.26
CA PRO A 115 1.12 -7.95 -8.28
C PRO A 115 0.10 -8.86 -8.98
N LYS A 116 -0.41 -9.84 -8.25
CA LYS A 116 -1.55 -10.63 -8.70
C LYS A 116 -2.84 -9.84 -8.54
N MET A 117 -3.86 -10.24 -9.29
CA MET A 117 -5.21 -9.69 -9.19
C MET A 117 -6.23 -10.83 -9.34
N GLU A 118 -7.40 -10.65 -8.75
CA GLU A 118 -8.55 -11.52 -9.04
C GLU A 118 -9.02 -11.33 -10.49
N ALA A 119 -9.72 -12.31 -11.03
CA ALA A 119 -10.27 -12.23 -12.39
C ALA A 119 -11.22 -11.03 -12.58
N ALA A 120 -11.94 -10.64 -11.52
CA ALA A 120 -12.82 -9.47 -11.51
C ALA A 120 -12.05 -8.13 -11.41
N GLY A 121 -10.74 -8.18 -11.23
CA GLY A 121 -9.90 -7.01 -10.95
C GLY A 121 -10.03 -6.48 -9.51
N PRO A 122 -9.25 -5.45 -9.16
CA PRO A 122 -9.32 -4.82 -7.85
C PRO A 122 -10.60 -4.00 -7.69
N ARG A 123 -11.11 -3.92 -6.46
CA ARG A 123 -12.24 -3.05 -6.12
C ARG A 123 -11.83 -1.58 -6.16
N LEU A 124 -12.79 -0.69 -6.36
CA LEU A 124 -12.56 0.73 -6.13
C LEU A 124 -12.58 1.02 -4.62
N MET A 125 -11.63 1.82 -4.15
CA MET A 125 -11.66 2.40 -2.81
C MET A 125 -12.93 3.26 -2.64
N ASP A 126 -13.39 3.40 -1.40
CA ASP A 126 -14.53 4.26 -1.10
C ASP A 126 -14.26 5.70 -1.55
N LYS A 127 -15.05 6.18 -2.49
CA LYS A 127 -14.93 7.54 -3.04
C LYS A 127 -15.04 8.65 -1.99
N ARG A 128 -15.61 8.35 -0.81
CA ARG A 128 -15.72 9.32 0.30
C ARG A 128 -14.35 9.70 0.87
N ILE A 129 -13.33 8.82 0.75
CA ILE A 129 -11.95 9.10 1.15
C ILE A 129 -11.36 10.29 0.37
N PHE A 130 -11.83 10.50 -0.88
CA PHE A 130 -11.29 11.49 -1.81
C PHE A 130 -12.21 12.71 -1.97
N ARG A 131 -12.84 13.16 -0.87
CA ARG A 131 -13.69 14.36 -0.80
C ARG A 131 -13.19 15.27 0.31
N ASP A 132 -13.49 16.55 0.19
CA ASP A 132 -13.17 17.55 1.20
C ASP A 132 -14.16 17.55 2.38
N THR A 133 -15.21 16.71 2.33
CA THR A 133 -16.21 16.58 3.39
C THR A 133 -15.96 15.32 4.22
N PRO A 134 -16.35 15.31 5.50
CA PRO A 134 -16.28 14.11 6.34
C PRO A 134 -16.98 12.91 5.71
N MET A 135 -16.45 11.73 5.94
CA MET A 135 -16.98 10.48 5.36
C MET A 135 -18.37 10.07 5.88
N GLY A 136 -18.82 10.59 7.03
CA GLY A 136 -20.09 10.21 7.65
C GLY A 136 -20.12 8.74 8.06
N LEU A 137 -19.03 8.20 8.60
CA LEU A 137 -18.92 6.77 8.95
C LEU A 137 -19.92 6.37 10.04
N ILE A 138 -20.20 7.25 11.00
CA ILE A 138 -21.15 6.98 12.09
C ILE A 138 -22.52 6.66 11.51
N ASP A 139 -23.00 7.47 10.57
CA ASP A 139 -24.31 7.29 9.93
C ASP A 139 -24.43 5.98 9.11
N SER A 140 -23.29 5.38 8.74
CA SER A 140 -23.25 4.14 7.98
C SER A 140 -23.13 2.88 8.86
N ILE A 141 -22.79 3.03 10.14
CA ILE A 141 -22.68 1.91 11.11
C ILE A 141 -24.01 1.65 11.82
N GLU A 142 -24.86 2.68 11.96
CA GLU A 142 -26.16 2.58 12.64
C GLU A 142 -27.30 2.03 11.76
N ARG A 143 -26.99 1.55 10.56
CA ARG A 143 -27.94 0.88 9.65
C ARG A 143 -27.55 -0.58 9.47
#